data_a453a7f894bd0faa08e4b62bc7fccc0f
#
_entry.id   a453a7f894bd0faa08e4b62bc7fccc0f
#
_cell.length_a   1.000
_cell.length_b   1.000
_cell.length_c   1.000
_cell.angle_alpha   90.00
_cell.angle_beta   90.00
_cell.angle_gamma   90.00
#
_symmetry.space_group_name_H-M   'P 1'
#
loop_
_entity.id
_entity.type
_entity.pdbx_description
1 polymer ?
#
loop_
_entity_poly.entity_id
_entity_poly.type
_entity_poly.pdbx_seq_one_letter_code
_entity_poly.pdbx_strand_id
1 'polypeptide(L)'
;MANSRLAELYFGRDDAEMDIAEGGLLRAGFLRTATYEAARRARKHLIIGRKGSGKSAICRTLAAARDPELTTVLVTPDALSADEIRRFELQGIPHEMAKKLIWRYVLATHVARHLVTHAADAHGKAGRRAVSAVRDFLAANGELDDQRPKFWQIVERLRTSLSLEAFGVGVTWDLGGPSEGIRTANQLDVVERHIKQAISDLECPAEHGRLLLLVDQIEDVWSNDGESDSLVIGLLRAARDVTSGLPGVSCVVFLRSDIYDLLQFPDKDKLHGDEMRVDWSPSRLLDLTLIRARASLGADITAEQLWSEIFPPRVGGVPVGAYLVQHTLLRPRDIIHLCNLCRDTAERNGHDRITERDLVDAVDQYSDWKLNDLANEYLANYPFLDGLYPIFRDHGYVVTRQAFRQRAAVPLQALIARFPERAGGLTSDAVIDVLYEIGFLGVRRNDHIVYAHNHHDRIESTDREFHIHPCFRSALRATLATSKPRYDGAIVGQMVGVDVYAGTQNIAIQRGGPEFQILQTVIDGVRRLLDRLDDAGFPTEVREDLSTNLRRILGDAEALRAEPWQITVGIDHIQAFLSSYVRRLLHDGFADGPQTTAYIRSIDDFTRRARGMVWMPYRGGYGGSGSEG
;
A
#
# COMPACT_ATOMS: atom_id res chain seq x y z
N MET A 1 21.27 26.74 23.27
CA MET A 1 19.96 26.51 22.67
C MET A 1 19.91 25.03 22.39
N ALA A 2 19.06 24.30 23.07
CA ALA A 2 18.85 22.86 22.77
C ALA A 2 18.28 22.79 21.37
N ASN A 3 19.01 22.25 20.40
CA ASN A 3 18.44 21.89 19.10
C ASN A 3 17.28 20.95 19.39
N SER A 4 16.09 21.36 18.99
CA SER A 4 14.91 20.51 19.14
C SER A 4 15.17 19.23 18.34
N ARG A 5 15.08 18.05 18.97
CA ARG A 5 15.18 16.74 18.28
C ARG A 5 14.20 16.65 17.09
N LEU A 6 13.14 17.44 17.11
CA LEU A 6 12.17 17.50 16.04
C LEU A 6 12.76 18.08 14.75
N ALA A 7 13.58 19.13 14.82
CA ALA A 7 14.20 19.74 13.64
C ALA A 7 15.21 18.82 12.93
N GLU A 8 15.82 17.89 13.65
CA GLU A 8 16.75 16.90 13.10
C GLU A 8 16.04 15.62 12.63
N LEU A 9 14.78 15.42 13.06
CA LEU A 9 14.01 14.23 12.73
C LEU A 9 13.55 14.26 11.28
N TYR A 10 13.87 13.20 10.55
CA TYR A 10 13.40 13.00 9.18
C TYR A 10 13.24 11.49 8.92
N PHE A 11 12.19 11.11 8.21
CA PHE A 11 11.91 9.68 7.95
C PHE A 11 12.37 9.23 6.55
N GLY A 12 13.06 10.09 5.81
CA GLY A 12 13.51 9.84 4.45
C GLY A 12 12.48 10.26 3.40
N ARG A 13 12.87 10.10 2.13
CA ARG A 13 11.95 10.30 1.01
C ARG A 13 10.98 9.13 0.88
N ASP A 14 9.81 9.40 0.38
CA ASP A 14 8.80 8.41 0.01
C ASP A 14 9.12 7.72 -1.32
N ASP A 15 10.08 8.25 -2.09
CA ASP A 15 10.66 7.66 -3.29
C ASP A 15 12.09 7.17 -3.03
N ALA A 16 12.36 5.89 -3.29
CA ALA A 16 13.64 5.25 -2.96
C ALA A 16 14.81 5.76 -3.82
N GLU A 17 14.55 6.20 -5.04
CA GLU A 17 15.59 6.68 -5.95
C GLU A 17 16.04 8.07 -5.55
N MET A 18 15.09 8.95 -5.30
CA MET A 18 15.34 10.29 -4.81
C MET A 18 16.03 10.24 -3.43
N ASP A 19 15.60 9.32 -2.54
CA ASP A 19 16.23 9.14 -1.22
C ASP A 19 17.71 8.75 -1.34
N ILE A 20 18.07 7.90 -2.32
CA ILE A 20 19.47 7.54 -2.56
C ILE A 20 20.24 8.69 -3.23
N ALA A 21 19.66 9.34 -4.23
CA ALA A 21 20.32 10.40 -5.00
C ALA A 21 20.69 11.61 -4.12
N GLU A 22 19.89 11.92 -3.14
CA GLU A 22 20.12 13.01 -2.18
C GLU A 22 20.97 12.59 -0.97
N GLY A 23 21.51 11.36 -0.96
CA GLY A 23 22.26 10.83 0.19
C GLY A 23 21.38 10.54 1.40
N GLY A 24 20.09 10.27 1.16
CA GLY A 24 19.07 10.10 2.17
C GLY A 24 19.20 8.84 3.03
N LEU A 25 18.15 8.55 3.78
CA LEU A 25 18.17 7.55 4.86
C LEU A 25 18.03 6.10 4.39
N LEU A 26 17.80 5.83 3.10
CA LEU A 26 17.52 4.46 2.65
C LEU A 26 18.60 3.47 3.05
N ARG A 27 19.88 3.84 2.96
CA ARG A 27 20.99 2.94 3.31
C ARG A 27 21.05 2.64 4.81
N ALA A 28 20.93 3.67 5.64
CA ALA A 28 21.03 3.56 7.10
C ALA A 28 19.71 3.08 7.74
N GLY A 29 18.59 3.46 7.16
CA GLY A 29 17.23 3.19 7.65
C GLY A 29 16.49 2.10 6.88
N PHE A 30 17.18 1.16 6.22
CA PHE A 30 16.55 0.06 5.51
C PHE A 30 16.24 -1.11 6.47
N LEU A 31 14.96 -1.48 6.52
CA LEU A 31 14.52 -2.67 7.25
C LEU A 31 14.66 -3.92 6.35
N ARG A 32 15.59 -4.81 6.71
CA ARG A 32 15.75 -6.09 6.02
C ARG A 32 14.54 -6.99 6.28
N THR A 33 13.82 -7.32 5.22
CA THR A 33 12.62 -8.17 5.25
C THR A 33 12.93 -9.57 4.73
N ALA A 34 12.02 -10.53 4.94
CA ALA A 34 12.12 -11.85 4.34
C ALA A 34 12.16 -11.79 2.81
N THR A 35 11.44 -10.82 2.20
CA THR A 35 11.45 -10.58 0.76
C THR A 35 12.81 -10.12 0.26
N TYR A 36 13.47 -9.21 0.98
CA TYR A 36 14.85 -8.81 0.67
C TYR A 36 15.81 -10.01 0.69
N GLU A 37 15.74 -10.84 1.73
CA GLU A 37 16.61 -12.01 1.83
C GLU A 37 16.30 -13.08 0.77
N ALA A 38 15.03 -13.26 0.41
CA ALA A 38 14.64 -14.18 -0.65
C ALA A 38 15.16 -13.71 -2.02
N ALA A 39 15.07 -12.41 -2.33
CA ALA A 39 15.62 -11.82 -3.55
C ALA A 39 17.16 -11.91 -3.58
N ARG A 40 17.85 -11.55 -2.48
CA ARG A 40 19.32 -11.63 -2.37
C ARG A 40 19.85 -13.03 -2.63
N ARG A 41 19.17 -14.04 -2.10
CA ARG A 41 19.55 -15.45 -2.29
C ARG A 41 19.04 -16.05 -3.59
N ALA A 42 18.33 -15.27 -4.41
CA ALA A 42 17.65 -15.72 -5.62
C ALA A 42 16.77 -16.99 -5.37
N ARG A 43 16.12 -17.06 -4.22
CA ARG A 43 15.14 -18.11 -3.90
C ARG A 43 13.78 -17.82 -4.51
N LYS A 44 13.55 -16.55 -4.82
CA LYS A 44 12.36 -16.02 -5.48
C LYS A 44 12.80 -15.09 -6.59
N HIS A 45 12.29 -15.33 -7.78
CA HIS A 45 12.69 -14.62 -9.00
C HIS A 45 11.68 -13.56 -9.43
N LEU A 46 10.50 -13.52 -8.80
CA LEU A 46 9.47 -12.55 -9.09
C LEU A 46 8.97 -11.92 -7.78
N ILE A 47 9.30 -10.66 -7.59
CA ILE A 47 8.90 -9.88 -6.42
C ILE A 47 7.75 -8.97 -6.80
N ILE A 48 6.56 -9.27 -6.30
CA ILE A 48 5.32 -8.58 -6.63
C ILE A 48 4.90 -7.68 -5.47
N GLY A 49 4.45 -6.46 -5.77
CA GLY A 49 3.94 -5.59 -4.72
C GLY A 49 3.28 -4.33 -5.27
N ARG A 50 2.43 -3.72 -4.47
CA ARG A 50 1.76 -2.47 -4.83
C ARG A 50 2.77 -1.33 -5.01
N LYS A 51 2.36 -0.24 -5.66
CA LYS A 51 3.15 1.00 -5.69
C LYS A 51 3.40 1.47 -4.24
N GLY A 52 4.64 1.88 -3.94
CA GLY A 52 5.02 2.31 -2.59
C GLY A 52 5.22 1.18 -1.56
N SER A 53 5.14 -0.10 -1.96
CA SER A 53 5.40 -1.25 -1.06
C SER A 53 6.88 -1.49 -0.76
N GLY A 54 7.81 -0.76 -1.40
CA GLY A 54 9.24 -0.86 -1.16
C GLY A 54 10.00 -1.78 -2.12
N LYS A 55 9.42 -2.18 -3.26
CA LYS A 55 10.11 -2.97 -4.31
C LYS A 55 11.41 -2.32 -4.75
N SER A 56 11.36 -1.06 -5.19
CA SER A 56 12.54 -0.31 -5.64
C SER A 56 13.53 -0.09 -4.51
N ALA A 57 13.07 0.06 -3.25
CA ALA A 57 13.96 0.13 -2.09
C ALA A 57 14.74 -1.18 -1.90
N ILE A 58 14.10 -2.34 -2.05
CA ILE A 58 14.75 -3.66 -2.03
C ILE A 58 15.75 -3.75 -3.18
N CYS A 59 15.33 -3.45 -4.40
CA CYS A 59 16.13 -3.51 -5.60
C CYS A 59 17.39 -2.63 -5.49
N ARG A 60 17.24 -1.36 -5.12
CA ARG A 60 18.32 -0.40 -4.97
C ARG A 60 19.27 -0.75 -3.82
N THR A 61 18.74 -1.28 -2.72
CA THR A 61 19.59 -1.74 -1.60
C THR A 61 20.43 -2.95 -2.00
N LEU A 62 19.86 -3.89 -2.78
CA LEU A 62 20.62 -5.00 -3.33
C LEU A 62 21.69 -4.53 -4.32
N ALA A 63 21.33 -3.61 -5.21
CA ALA A 63 22.29 -3.05 -6.18
C ALA A 63 23.44 -2.26 -5.55
N ALA A 64 23.23 -1.68 -4.36
CA ALA A 64 24.25 -0.95 -3.61
C ALA A 64 25.04 -1.83 -2.63
N ALA A 65 24.63 -3.08 -2.42
CA ALA A 65 25.29 -3.98 -1.48
C ALA A 65 26.66 -4.40 -2.02
N ARG A 66 27.69 -4.27 -1.18
CA ARG A 66 29.02 -4.81 -1.48
C ARG A 66 29.12 -6.21 -0.88
N ASP A 67 28.87 -7.20 -1.69
CA ASP A 67 28.94 -8.62 -1.31
C ASP A 67 30.03 -9.26 -2.20
N PRO A 68 31.13 -9.79 -1.65
CA PRO A 68 32.19 -10.39 -2.45
C PRO A 68 31.74 -11.62 -3.24
N GLU A 69 30.68 -12.29 -2.79
CA GLU A 69 30.14 -13.49 -3.45
C GLU A 69 28.97 -13.20 -4.39
N LEU A 70 28.55 -11.94 -4.52
CA LEU A 70 27.36 -11.57 -5.29
C LEU A 70 27.57 -10.24 -6.03
N THR A 71 27.74 -10.30 -7.34
CA THR A 71 27.66 -9.11 -8.17
C THR A 71 26.21 -8.84 -8.56
N THR A 72 25.77 -7.59 -8.44
CA THR A 72 24.42 -7.18 -8.80
C THR A 72 24.45 -6.20 -9.97
N VAL A 73 23.57 -6.39 -10.94
CA VAL A 73 23.38 -5.49 -12.08
C VAL A 73 21.93 -5.06 -12.15
N LEU A 74 21.71 -3.75 -12.13
CA LEU A 74 20.38 -3.17 -12.25
C LEU A 74 20.03 -2.95 -13.73
N VAL A 75 18.90 -3.48 -14.14
CA VAL A 75 18.33 -3.36 -15.49
C VAL A 75 17.00 -2.62 -15.38
N THR A 76 16.95 -1.40 -15.93
CA THR A 76 15.72 -0.60 -15.97
C THR A 76 15.40 -0.25 -17.41
N PRO A 77 14.17 -0.47 -17.89
CA PRO A 77 13.78 -0.01 -19.23
C PRO A 77 13.82 1.52 -19.29
N ASP A 78 14.03 2.04 -20.48
CA ASP A 78 14.03 3.47 -20.75
C ASP A 78 12.63 3.90 -21.22
N ALA A 79 11.97 4.78 -20.47
CA ALA A 79 10.65 5.29 -20.80
C ALA A 79 10.60 5.96 -22.18
N LEU A 80 11.70 6.58 -22.65
CA LEU A 80 11.79 7.18 -23.97
C LEU A 80 11.70 6.15 -25.12
N SER A 81 12.04 4.90 -24.83
CA SER A 81 11.98 3.80 -25.79
C SER A 81 10.68 3.00 -25.74
N ALA A 82 9.74 3.38 -24.86
CA ALA A 82 8.52 2.61 -24.59
C ALA A 82 7.70 2.33 -25.85
N ASP A 83 7.50 3.33 -26.70
CA ASP A 83 6.69 3.19 -27.92
C ASP A 83 7.37 2.29 -28.96
N GLU A 84 8.70 2.37 -29.12
CA GLU A 84 9.45 1.56 -30.07
C GLU A 84 9.52 0.10 -29.62
N ILE A 85 9.71 -0.12 -28.32
CA ILE A 85 9.70 -1.47 -27.73
C ILE A 85 8.33 -2.11 -27.88
N ARG A 86 7.26 -1.35 -27.62
CA ARG A 86 5.89 -1.86 -27.77
C ARG A 86 5.56 -2.23 -29.21
N ARG A 87 5.97 -1.41 -30.18
CA ARG A 87 5.74 -1.64 -31.62
C ARG A 87 6.72 -2.61 -32.26
N PHE A 88 7.67 -3.14 -31.50
CA PHE A 88 8.65 -4.07 -32.05
C PHE A 88 8.02 -5.39 -32.44
N GLU A 89 8.15 -5.74 -33.69
CA GLU A 89 7.69 -6.99 -34.29
C GLU A 89 8.80 -7.59 -35.14
N LEU A 90 8.79 -8.91 -35.29
CA LEU A 90 9.65 -9.65 -36.18
C LEU A 90 8.80 -10.60 -37.05
N GLN A 91 9.03 -10.61 -38.33
CA GLN A 91 8.28 -11.46 -39.26
C GLN A 91 8.45 -12.95 -38.92
N GLY A 92 7.31 -13.68 -38.91
CA GLY A 92 7.28 -15.13 -38.77
C GLY A 92 7.32 -15.68 -37.35
N ILE A 93 7.17 -14.81 -36.34
CA ILE A 93 7.00 -15.22 -34.93
C ILE A 93 5.90 -14.42 -34.26
N PRO A 94 5.25 -14.98 -33.21
CA PRO A 94 4.25 -14.25 -32.42
C PRO A 94 4.84 -13.02 -31.70
N HIS A 95 4.00 -11.99 -31.43
CA HIS A 95 4.39 -10.77 -30.74
C HIS A 95 5.09 -11.02 -29.40
N GLU A 96 4.54 -11.90 -28.55
CA GLU A 96 5.16 -12.28 -27.27
C GLU A 96 6.58 -12.86 -27.44
N MET A 97 6.80 -13.62 -28.52
CA MET A 97 8.11 -14.19 -28.80
C MET A 97 9.10 -13.10 -29.24
N ALA A 98 8.65 -12.13 -30.07
CA ALA A 98 9.49 -11.00 -30.46
C ALA A 98 9.91 -10.17 -29.22
N LYS A 99 8.97 -9.87 -28.32
CA LYS A 99 9.27 -9.16 -27.06
C LYS A 99 10.21 -9.97 -26.15
N LYS A 100 10.04 -11.30 -26.09
CA LYS A 100 10.96 -12.18 -25.34
C LYS A 100 12.39 -12.09 -25.88
N LEU A 101 12.59 -11.98 -27.21
CA LEU A 101 13.92 -11.86 -27.80
C LEU A 101 14.63 -10.56 -27.40
N ILE A 102 13.89 -9.44 -27.26
CA ILE A 102 14.46 -8.19 -26.71
C ILE A 102 15.09 -8.46 -25.34
N TRP A 103 14.31 -9.04 -24.43
CA TRP A 103 14.79 -9.28 -23.07
C TRP A 103 15.91 -10.31 -23.01
N ARG A 104 15.86 -11.37 -23.81
CA ARG A 104 16.96 -12.33 -23.92
C ARG A 104 18.26 -11.62 -24.31
N TYR A 105 18.21 -10.74 -25.30
CA TYR A 105 19.39 -9.98 -25.74
C TYR A 105 19.90 -9.03 -24.65
N VAL A 106 19.01 -8.27 -24.02
CA VAL A 106 19.36 -7.35 -22.91
C VAL A 106 20.05 -8.11 -21.78
N LEU A 107 19.43 -9.17 -21.30
CA LEU A 107 19.97 -9.95 -20.17
C LEU A 107 21.30 -10.62 -20.56
N ALA A 108 21.38 -11.22 -21.76
CA ALA A 108 22.61 -11.82 -22.26
C ALA A 108 23.76 -10.81 -22.38
N THR A 109 23.49 -9.59 -22.83
CA THR A 109 24.48 -8.51 -22.92
C THR A 109 25.03 -8.14 -21.56
N HIS A 110 24.19 -8.03 -20.54
CA HIS A 110 24.64 -7.75 -19.17
C HIS A 110 25.49 -8.89 -18.60
N VAL A 111 25.12 -10.15 -18.85
CA VAL A 111 25.95 -11.30 -18.47
C VAL A 111 27.30 -11.27 -19.19
N ALA A 112 27.30 -11.01 -20.50
CA ALA A 112 28.52 -10.91 -21.31
C ALA A 112 29.47 -9.81 -20.78
N ARG A 113 28.95 -8.63 -20.44
CA ARG A 113 29.73 -7.53 -19.82
C ARG A 113 30.33 -7.93 -18.48
N HIS A 114 29.55 -8.62 -17.64
CA HIS A 114 30.06 -9.14 -16.36
C HIS A 114 31.26 -10.07 -16.57
N LEU A 115 31.16 -11.02 -17.50
CA LEU A 115 32.25 -11.93 -17.83
C LEU A 115 33.50 -11.20 -18.33
N VAL A 116 33.35 -10.19 -19.19
CA VAL A 116 34.47 -9.38 -19.69
C VAL A 116 35.12 -8.54 -18.58
N THR A 117 34.35 -8.05 -17.63
CA THR A 117 34.89 -7.32 -16.48
C THR A 117 35.81 -8.19 -15.61
N HIS A 118 35.53 -9.49 -15.50
CA HIS A 118 36.37 -10.45 -14.77
C HIS A 118 37.45 -11.12 -15.64
N ALA A 119 37.64 -10.63 -16.87
CA ALA A 119 38.64 -11.20 -17.79
C ALA A 119 40.07 -11.14 -17.29
N ALA A 120 40.41 -10.18 -16.45
CA ALA A 120 41.76 -10.04 -15.84
C ALA A 120 42.13 -11.26 -14.98
N ASP A 121 41.12 -11.91 -14.40
CA ASP A 121 41.28 -13.07 -13.50
C ASP A 121 41.19 -14.40 -14.25
N ALA A 122 41.04 -14.38 -15.60
CA ALA A 122 40.90 -15.58 -16.41
C ALA A 122 42.20 -16.41 -16.45
N HIS A 123 42.13 -17.59 -15.86
CA HIS A 123 43.21 -18.57 -15.88
C HIS A 123 43.08 -19.53 -17.08
N GLY A 124 44.19 -19.87 -17.68
CA GLY A 124 44.24 -20.83 -18.80
C GLY A 124 43.94 -20.26 -20.19
N LYS A 125 44.22 -21.05 -21.24
CA LYS A 125 44.01 -20.65 -22.64
C LYS A 125 42.53 -20.65 -23.04
N ALA A 126 41.73 -21.56 -22.49
CA ALA A 126 40.31 -21.71 -22.83
C ALA A 126 39.53 -20.50 -22.31
N GLY A 127 39.68 -20.14 -21.05
CA GLY A 127 39.02 -18.99 -20.47
C GLY A 127 39.37 -17.69 -21.18
N ARG A 128 40.64 -17.44 -21.48
CA ARG A 128 41.06 -16.24 -22.25
C ARG A 128 40.45 -16.19 -23.63
N ARG A 129 40.35 -17.35 -24.35
CA ARG A 129 39.70 -17.40 -25.68
C ARG A 129 38.20 -17.11 -25.58
N ALA A 130 37.50 -17.72 -24.63
CA ALA A 130 36.07 -17.54 -24.44
C ALA A 130 35.75 -16.09 -24.14
N VAL A 131 36.49 -15.45 -23.19
CA VAL A 131 36.32 -14.04 -22.85
C VAL A 131 36.67 -13.12 -24.03
N SER A 132 37.71 -13.42 -24.81
CA SER A 132 38.03 -12.66 -26.02
C SER A 132 36.87 -12.70 -27.02
N ALA A 133 36.33 -13.87 -27.31
CA ALA A 133 35.20 -14.01 -28.22
C ALA A 133 33.94 -13.24 -27.73
N VAL A 134 33.65 -13.26 -26.42
CA VAL A 134 32.56 -12.49 -25.85
C VAL A 134 32.81 -10.97 -25.92
N ARG A 135 34.06 -10.53 -25.68
CA ARG A 135 34.47 -9.13 -25.85
C ARG A 135 34.33 -8.65 -27.28
N ASP A 136 34.82 -9.45 -28.23
CA ASP A 136 34.76 -9.13 -29.66
C ASP A 136 33.31 -9.08 -30.16
N PHE A 137 32.44 -9.96 -29.63
CA PHE A 137 31.00 -9.89 -29.86
C PHE A 137 30.38 -8.57 -29.33
N LEU A 138 30.70 -8.20 -28.10
CA LEU A 138 30.21 -6.93 -27.53
C LEU A 138 30.72 -5.72 -28.35
N ALA A 139 31.99 -5.72 -28.76
CA ALA A 139 32.57 -4.66 -29.57
C ALA A 139 31.89 -4.56 -30.94
N ALA A 140 31.71 -5.69 -31.64
CA ALA A 140 31.10 -5.75 -32.98
C ALA A 140 29.62 -5.28 -32.96
N ASN A 141 28.95 -5.45 -31.84
CA ASN A 141 27.58 -5.01 -31.66
C ASN A 141 27.47 -3.65 -30.89
N GLY A 142 28.61 -2.95 -30.63
CA GLY A 142 28.64 -1.64 -29.95
C GLY A 142 28.16 -1.70 -28.51
N GLU A 143 28.33 -2.83 -27.82
CA GLU A 143 27.90 -3.09 -26.45
C GLU A 143 29.08 -3.08 -25.46
N LEU A 144 30.28 -2.71 -25.89
CA LEU A 144 31.48 -2.75 -25.05
C LEU A 144 31.58 -1.54 -24.11
N ASP A 145 31.06 -0.36 -24.53
CA ASP A 145 31.10 0.85 -23.71
C ASP A 145 30.11 0.79 -22.57
N ASP A 146 30.54 1.32 -21.40
CA ASP A 146 29.78 1.33 -20.15
C ASP A 146 28.55 2.27 -20.17
N GLN A 147 28.37 3.04 -21.24
CA GLN A 147 27.16 3.81 -21.43
C GLN A 147 26.00 2.84 -21.65
N ARG A 148 25.04 2.85 -20.72
CA ARG A 148 23.83 2.02 -20.80
C ARG A 148 23.19 2.20 -22.18
N PRO A 149 23.16 1.17 -23.04
CA PRO A 149 22.52 1.29 -24.33
C PRO A 149 21.05 1.63 -24.09
N LYS A 150 20.56 2.63 -24.81
CA LYS A 150 19.13 2.92 -24.78
C LYS A 150 18.38 1.74 -25.38
N PHE A 151 17.27 1.37 -24.82
CA PHE A 151 16.49 0.20 -25.30
C PHE A 151 16.16 0.27 -26.78
N TRP A 152 15.93 1.46 -27.37
CA TRP A 152 15.68 1.64 -28.80
C TRP A 152 16.88 1.17 -29.66
N GLN A 153 18.11 1.36 -29.20
CA GLN A 153 19.31 0.88 -29.90
C GLN A 153 19.35 -0.65 -29.93
N ILE A 154 18.92 -1.29 -28.87
CA ILE A 154 18.78 -2.74 -28.78
C ILE A 154 17.74 -3.26 -29.77
N VAL A 155 16.60 -2.61 -29.85
CA VAL A 155 15.53 -2.93 -30.80
C VAL A 155 16.01 -2.81 -32.25
N GLU A 156 16.74 -1.74 -32.57
CA GLU A 156 17.30 -1.53 -33.91
C GLU A 156 18.32 -2.59 -34.30
N ARG A 157 19.18 -2.98 -33.36
CA ARG A 157 20.17 -4.06 -33.59
C ARG A 157 19.51 -5.41 -33.83
N LEU A 158 18.47 -5.74 -33.10
CA LEU A 158 17.72 -6.97 -33.33
C LEU A 158 17.04 -7.01 -34.71
N ARG A 159 16.66 -5.86 -35.27
CA ARG A 159 16.13 -5.74 -36.63
C ARG A 159 17.24 -5.88 -37.70
N THR A 160 18.39 -5.26 -37.47
CA THR A 160 19.48 -5.22 -38.48
C THR A 160 20.35 -6.48 -38.52
N SER A 161 20.18 -7.40 -37.59
CA SER A 161 20.96 -8.62 -37.41
C SER A 161 22.21 -8.44 -36.53
N LEU A 162 22.44 -9.41 -35.67
CA LEU A 162 23.60 -9.45 -34.78
C LEU A 162 24.84 -9.89 -35.52
N SER A 163 25.97 -9.24 -35.26
CA SER A 163 27.27 -9.73 -35.75
C SER A 163 27.75 -10.89 -34.88
N LEU A 164 27.88 -12.07 -35.48
CA LEU A 164 28.33 -13.31 -34.83
C LEU A 164 29.71 -13.77 -35.28
N GLU A 165 30.42 -12.95 -36.06
CA GLU A 165 31.76 -13.29 -36.59
C GLU A 165 32.75 -13.67 -35.48
N ALA A 166 32.66 -13.01 -34.33
CA ALA A 166 33.47 -13.30 -33.15
C ALA A 166 33.31 -14.75 -32.63
N PHE A 167 32.18 -15.36 -32.91
CA PHE A 167 31.89 -16.76 -32.56
C PHE A 167 32.16 -17.75 -33.71
N GLY A 168 32.79 -17.28 -34.81
CA GLY A 168 33.12 -18.11 -35.97
C GLY A 168 31.90 -18.47 -36.84
N VAL A 169 30.78 -17.75 -36.67
CA VAL A 169 29.57 -17.95 -37.44
C VAL A 169 29.49 -16.88 -38.53
N GLY A 170 29.88 -17.24 -39.75
CA GLY A 170 29.67 -16.40 -40.93
C GLY A 170 28.20 -16.43 -41.35
N VAL A 171 27.59 -15.25 -41.55
CA VAL A 171 26.19 -15.14 -41.98
C VAL A 171 26.16 -15.19 -43.51
N THR A 172 25.88 -16.35 -44.11
CA THR A 172 25.53 -16.47 -45.52
C THR A 172 24.01 -16.37 -45.67
N TRP A 173 23.57 -15.39 -46.43
CA TRP A 173 22.15 -15.15 -46.71
C TRP A 173 21.78 -15.89 -48.00
N ASP A 174 21.06 -17.01 -47.89
CA ASP A 174 20.40 -17.61 -49.04
C ASP A 174 18.99 -17.04 -49.23
N LEU A 175 18.65 -16.64 -50.44
CA LEU A 175 17.30 -16.30 -50.88
C LEU A 175 16.41 -17.53 -50.68
N GLY A 176 15.55 -17.50 -49.64
CA GLY A 176 14.66 -18.60 -49.25
C GLY A 176 14.91 -19.14 -47.82
N GLY A 177 15.75 -18.48 -47.03
CA GLY A 177 16.03 -18.84 -45.63
C GLY A 177 14.88 -18.61 -44.65
N PRO A 178 15.05 -18.95 -43.37
CA PRO A 178 14.03 -18.80 -42.34
C PRO A 178 13.61 -17.33 -42.15
N SER A 179 12.38 -17.11 -41.65
CA SER A 179 11.87 -15.77 -41.38
C SER A 179 12.79 -14.97 -40.44
N GLU A 180 12.67 -13.65 -40.46
CA GLU A 180 13.46 -12.72 -39.66
C GLU A 180 13.48 -13.12 -38.17
N GLY A 181 12.29 -13.41 -37.61
CA GLY A 181 12.15 -13.78 -36.19
C GLY A 181 12.84 -15.11 -35.84
N ILE A 182 12.74 -16.13 -36.71
CA ILE A 182 13.42 -17.41 -36.48
C ILE A 182 14.94 -17.20 -36.56
N ARG A 183 15.40 -16.39 -37.49
CA ARG A 183 16.82 -16.08 -37.64
C ARG A 183 17.38 -15.37 -36.40
N THR A 184 16.69 -14.34 -35.91
CA THR A 184 17.09 -13.62 -34.71
C THR A 184 17.10 -14.55 -33.48
N ALA A 185 16.11 -15.43 -33.35
CA ALA A 185 16.09 -16.42 -32.29
C ALA A 185 17.31 -17.35 -32.33
N ASN A 186 17.65 -17.88 -33.51
CA ASN A 186 18.82 -18.74 -33.71
C ASN A 186 20.14 -18.00 -33.40
N GLN A 187 20.24 -16.72 -33.75
CA GLN A 187 21.40 -15.90 -33.42
C GLN A 187 21.56 -15.74 -31.90
N LEU A 188 20.49 -15.49 -31.19
CA LEU A 188 20.54 -15.41 -29.72
C LEU A 188 20.88 -16.75 -29.05
N ASP A 189 20.43 -17.87 -29.62
CA ASP A 189 20.81 -19.20 -29.13
C ASP A 189 22.33 -19.45 -29.27
N VAL A 190 22.95 -18.91 -30.33
CA VAL A 190 24.41 -18.94 -30.48
C VAL A 190 25.11 -18.09 -29.43
N VAL A 191 24.63 -16.86 -29.21
CA VAL A 191 25.18 -15.94 -28.20
C VAL A 191 25.12 -16.58 -26.82
N GLU A 192 23.95 -17.06 -26.39
CA GLU A 192 23.74 -17.66 -25.07
C GLU A 192 24.60 -18.92 -24.87
N ARG A 193 24.78 -19.74 -25.93
CA ARG A 193 25.67 -20.91 -25.87
C ARG A 193 27.11 -20.51 -25.61
N HIS A 194 27.62 -19.46 -26.26
CA HIS A 194 29.00 -19.00 -26.07
C HIS A 194 29.18 -18.33 -24.70
N ILE A 195 28.16 -17.60 -24.22
CA ILE A 195 28.14 -17.07 -22.84
C ILE A 195 28.21 -18.22 -21.85
N LYS A 196 27.39 -19.25 -22.01
CA LYS A 196 27.39 -20.44 -21.16
C LYS A 196 28.74 -21.15 -21.15
N GLN A 197 29.36 -21.28 -22.29
CA GLN A 197 30.71 -21.84 -22.42
C GLN A 197 31.75 -20.96 -21.70
N ALA A 198 31.67 -19.64 -21.85
CA ALA A 198 32.56 -18.71 -21.15
C ALA A 198 32.39 -18.77 -19.62
N ILE A 199 31.17 -18.89 -19.12
CA ILE A 199 30.88 -19.11 -17.68
C ILE A 199 31.60 -20.39 -17.21
N SER A 200 31.49 -21.46 -17.96
CA SER A 200 32.13 -22.74 -17.61
C SER A 200 33.67 -22.66 -17.67
N ASP A 201 34.21 -22.01 -18.70
CA ASP A 201 35.68 -21.88 -18.89
C ASP A 201 36.32 -20.92 -17.89
N LEU A 202 35.54 -20.00 -17.26
CA LEU A 202 35.94 -19.10 -16.19
C LEU A 202 35.68 -19.68 -14.80
N GLU A 203 35.12 -20.90 -14.71
CA GLU A 203 34.73 -21.53 -13.45
C GLU A 203 33.78 -20.69 -12.58
N CYS A 204 33.00 -19.79 -13.20
CA CYS A 204 31.95 -19.05 -12.53
C CYS A 204 30.83 -20.02 -12.07
N PRO A 205 30.27 -19.87 -10.89
CA PRO A 205 30.49 -18.80 -9.88
C PRO A 205 31.57 -19.11 -8.85
N ALA A 206 32.30 -20.22 -8.95
CA ALA A 206 33.24 -20.63 -7.90
C ALA A 206 34.34 -19.60 -7.66
N GLU A 207 34.89 -18.96 -8.71
CA GLU A 207 35.96 -17.98 -8.59
C GLU A 207 35.47 -16.52 -8.55
N HIS A 208 34.34 -16.22 -9.20
CA HIS A 208 33.87 -14.83 -9.42
C HIS A 208 32.52 -14.50 -8.75
N GLY A 209 32.03 -15.42 -7.92
CA GLY A 209 30.73 -15.27 -7.27
C GLY A 209 29.54 -15.44 -8.23
N ARG A 210 28.35 -15.12 -7.74
CA ARG A 210 27.10 -15.18 -8.49
C ARG A 210 26.75 -13.82 -9.09
N LEU A 211 26.14 -13.83 -10.27
CA LEU A 211 25.56 -12.64 -10.89
C LEU A 211 24.05 -12.60 -10.63
N LEU A 212 23.57 -11.50 -10.09
CA LEU A 212 22.16 -11.23 -9.87
C LEU A 212 21.71 -10.05 -10.73
N LEU A 213 20.92 -10.32 -11.75
CA LEU A 213 20.28 -9.29 -12.56
C LEU A 213 18.99 -8.85 -11.84
N LEU A 214 18.83 -7.56 -11.62
CA LEU A 214 17.70 -6.96 -10.96
C LEU A 214 16.93 -6.11 -11.98
N VAL A 215 15.71 -6.51 -12.32
CA VAL A 215 14.87 -5.78 -13.28
C VAL A 215 13.78 -5.03 -12.51
N ASP A 216 13.75 -3.70 -12.63
CA ASP A 216 12.79 -2.83 -11.95
C ASP A 216 12.21 -1.77 -12.90
N GLN A 217 11.15 -1.08 -12.50
CA GLN A 217 10.53 0.02 -13.26
C GLN A 217 9.88 -0.40 -14.58
N ILE A 218 9.31 -1.59 -14.64
CA ILE A 218 8.60 -2.07 -15.84
C ILE A 218 7.33 -1.24 -16.12
N GLU A 219 6.76 -0.62 -15.10
CA GLU A 219 5.63 0.29 -15.21
C GLU A 219 5.87 1.50 -16.12
N ASP A 220 7.12 1.92 -16.33
CA ASP A 220 7.46 3.05 -17.17
C ASP A 220 7.24 2.76 -18.68
N VAL A 221 7.19 1.49 -19.03
CA VAL A 221 6.96 1.01 -20.42
C VAL A 221 5.62 0.29 -20.61
N TRP A 222 4.84 0.13 -19.55
CA TRP A 222 3.54 -0.54 -19.57
C TRP A 222 2.38 0.46 -19.63
N SER A 223 1.36 0.19 -20.46
CA SER A 223 0.21 1.07 -20.72
C SER A 223 -1.15 0.37 -20.72
N ASN A 224 -1.22 -0.83 -20.14
CA ASN A 224 -2.46 -1.63 -20.07
C ASN A 224 -3.06 -1.92 -21.47
N ASP A 225 -2.22 -2.37 -22.37
CA ASP A 225 -2.59 -2.85 -23.71
C ASP A 225 -1.88 -4.17 -24.03
N GLY A 226 -2.36 -4.89 -25.05
CA GLY A 226 -1.83 -6.20 -25.41
C GLY A 226 -0.36 -6.21 -25.80
N GLU A 227 0.17 -5.10 -26.31
CA GLU A 227 1.58 -4.97 -26.68
C GLU A 227 2.47 -4.84 -25.46
N SER A 228 2.06 -4.03 -24.49
CA SER A 228 2.76 -3.87 -23.22
C SER A 228 2.65 -5.11 -22.34
N ASP A 229 1.53 -5.82 -22.37
CA ASP A 229 1.37 -7.11 -21.71
C ASP A 229 2.33 -8.15 -22.28
N SER A 230 2.43 -8.23 -23.63
CA SER A 230 3.37 -9.11 -24.32
C SER A 230 4.83 -8.82 -23.96
N LEU A 231 5.17 -7.53 -23.72
CA LEU A 231 6.51 -7.14 -23.28
C LEU A 231 6.82 -7.67 -21.86
N VAL A 232 5.88 -7.53 -20.93
CA VAL A 232 6.05 -8.02 -19.55
C VAL A 232 6.10 -9.56 -19.53
N ILE A 233 5.22 -10.23 -20.26
CA ILE A 233 5.23 -11.69 -20.40
C ILE A 233 6.56 -12.17 -20.99
N GLY A 234 7.05 -11.48 -22.03
CA GLY A 234 8.36 -11.73 -22.63
C GLY A 234 9.51 -11.62 -21.62
N LEU A 235 9.49 -10.61 -20.76
CA LEU A 235 10.45 -10.45 -19.66
C LEU A 235 10.41 -11.63 -18.70
N LEU A 236 9.23 -11.99 -18.19
CA LEU A 236 9.09 -13.07 -17.20
C LEU A 236 9.62 -14.40 -17.75
N ARG A 237 9.35 -14.68 -19.04
CA ARG A 237 9.87 -15.87 -19.72
C ARG A 237 11.39 -15.81 -19.92
N ALA A 238 11.93 -14.66 -20.36
CA ALA A 238 13.37 -14.47 -20.56
C ALA A 238 14.15 -14.55 -19.24
N ALA A 239 13.67 -13.94 -18.19
CA ALA A 239 14.28 -13.99 -16.84
C ALA A 239 14.36 -15.44 -16.31
N ARG A 240 13.32 -16.22 -16.54
CA ARG A 240 13.30 -17.65 -16.19
C ARG A 240 14.31 -18.45 -17.02
N ASP A 241 14.36 -18.22 -18.34
CA ASP A 241 15.29 -18.91 -19.23
C ASP A 241 16.76 -18.64 -18.83
N VAL A 242 17.10 -17.38 -18.54
CA VAL A 242 18.44 -16.98 -18.09
C VAL A 242 18.79 -17.65 -16.77
N THR A 243 17.89 -17.63 -15.79
CA THR A 243 18.10 -18.23 -14.47
C THR A 243 18.29 -19.75 -14.55
N SER A 244 17.52 -20.44 -15.41
CA SER A 244 17.60 -21.89 -15.56
C SER A 244 18.73 -22.33 -16.53
N GLY A 245 19.11 -21.46 -17.46
CA GLY A 245 20.04 -21.77 -18.55
C GLY A 245 21.51 -21.48 -18.27
N LEU A 246 21.79 -20.46 -17.43
CA LEU A 246 23.15 -19.96 -17.18
C LEU A 246 23.59 -20.22 -15.73
N PRO A 247 24.58 -21.09 -15.50
CA PRO A 247 25.06 -21.39 -14.14
C PRO A 247 25.56 -20.14 -13.42
N GLY A 248 25.18 -19.95 -12.15
CA GLY A 248 25.61 -18.82 -11.34
C GLY A 248 24.96 -17.48 -11.68
N VAL A 249 24.11 -17.43 -12.69
CA VAL A 249 23.32 -16.24 -13.05
C VAL A 249 21.89 -16.41 -12.58
N SER A 250 21.34 -15.39 -11.96
CA SER A 250 19.93 -15.33 -11.57
C SER A 250 19.34 -13.98 -11.98
N CYS A 251 18.06 -13.97 -12.31
CA CYS A 251 17.34 -12.76 -12.65
C CYS A 251 16.15 -12.61 -11.68
N VAL A 252 16.03 -11.47 -11.01
CA VAL A 252 14.91 -11.12 -10.15
C VAL A 252 14.17 -9.93 -10.75
N VAL A 253 12.89 -10.13 -11.01
CA VAL A 253 12.00 -9.12 -11.58
C VAL A 253 11.14 -8.53 -10.47
N PHE A 254 11.14 -7.20 -10.36
CA PHE A 254 10.27 -6.45 -9.46
C PHE A 254 9.09 -5.91 -10.27
N LEU A 255 7.88 -6.35 -9.92
CA LEU A 255 6.69 -6.04 -10.70
C LEU A 255 5.56 -5.52 -9.82
N ARG A 256 4.77 -4.58 -10.33
CA ARG A 256 3.57 -4.11 -9.65
C ARG A 256 2.49 -5.19 -9.67
N SER A 257 1.76 -5.32 -8.54
CA SER A 257 0.71 -6.33 -8.40
C SER A 257 -0.44 -6.11 -9.37
N ASP A 258 -0.85 -4.85 -9.59
CA ASP A 258 -1.92 -4.49 -10.52
C ASP A 258 -1.57 -4.84 -11.97
N ILE A 259 -0.30 -4.77 -12.37
CA ILE A 259 0.16 -5.25 -13.68
C ILE A 259 0.12 -6.78 -13.72
N TYR A 260 0.77 -7.44 -12.76
CA TYR A 260 0.88 -8.91 -12.76
C TYR A 260 -0.48 -9.62 -12.70
N ASP A 261 -1.40 -9.10 -11.88
CA ASP A 261 -2.71 -9.72 -11.68
C ASP A 261 -3.59 -9.62 -12.94
N LEU A 262 -3.40 -8.58 -13.77
CA LEU A 262 -4.09 -8.42 -15.06
C LEU A 262 -3.53 -9.33 -16.18
N LEU A 263 -2.25 -9.70 -16.13
CA LEU A 263 -1.65 -10.52 -17.18
C LEU A 263 -2.32 -11.89 -17.30
N GLN A 264 -2.68 -12.26 -18.51
CA GLN A 264 -3.25 -13.55 -18.87
C GLN A 264 -2.32 -14.24 -19.89
N PHE A 265 -1.69 -15.33 -19.50
CA PHE A 265 -0.84 -16.12 -20.39
C PHE A 265 -0.77 -17.58 -19.95
N PRO A 266 -0.57 -18.51 -20.90
CA PRO A 266 -0.26 -19.90 -20.58
C PRO A 266 0.98 -19.98 -19.69
N ASP A 267 1.06 -20.97 -18.81
CA ASP A 267 2.19 -21.20 -17.90
C ASP A 267 2.38 -20.15 -16.77
N LYS A 268 1.42 -19.27 -16.53
CA LYS A 268 1.46 -18.33 -15.39
C LYS A 268 1.54 -19.08 -14.05
N ASP A 269 0.88 -20.22 -13.99
CA ASP A 269 0.91 -21.15 -12.84
C ASP A 269 2.31 -21.62 -12.48
N LYS A 270 3.20 -21.78 -13.48
CA LYS A 270 4.59 -22.19 -13.26
C LYS A 270 5.44 -21.14 -12.54
N LEU A 271 4.96 -19.89 -12.46
CA LEU A 271 5.64 -18.81 -11.74
C LEU A 271 5.28 -18.78 -10.25
N HIS A 272 4.19 -19.43 -9.82
CA HIS A 272 3.78 -19.41 -8.40
C HIS A 272 4.87 -19.87 -7.41
N GLY A 273 5.69 -20.83 -7.82
CA GLY A 273 6.84 -21.27 -7.02
C GLY A 273 7.91 -20.20 -6.85
N ASP A 274 8.05 -19.32 -7.82
CA ASP A 274 9.10 -18.32 -7.93
C ASP A 274 8.65 -16.93 -7.46
N GLU A 275 7.35 -16.70 -7.23
CA GLU A 275 6.80 -15.42 -6.82
C GLU A 275 6.84 -15.21 -5.31
N MET A 276 6.98 -13.96 -4.90
CA MET A 276 6.83 -13.51 -3.53
C MET A 276 6.20 -12.13 -3.50
N ARG A 277 5.13 -11.98 -2.73
CA ARG A 277 4.46 -10.69 -2.55
C ARG A 277 5.12 -9.90 -1.42
N VAL A 278 5.22 -8.59 -1.62
CA VAL A 278 5.75 -7.65 -0.61
C VAL A 278 4.59 -7.19 0.25
N ASP A 279 4.47 -7.79 1.44
CA ASP A 279 3.42 -7.49 2.39
C ASP A 279 4.00 -6.88 3.66
N TRP A 280 3.26 -5.93 4.25
CA TRP A 280 3.64 -5.23 5.45
C TRP A 280 2.61 -5.46 6.56
N SER A 281 3.08 -5.83 7.74
CA SER A 281 2.26 -5.82 8.94
C SER A 281 2.35 -4.45 9.64
N PRO A 282 1.33 -4.09 10.45
CA PRO A 282 1.39 -2.88 11.28
C PRO A 282 2.67 -2.77 12.11
N SER A 283 3.10 -3.85 12.75
CA SER A 283 4.33 -3.86 13.56
C SER A 283 5.58 -3.57 12.74
N ARG A 284 5.71 -4.15 11.55
CA ARG A 284 6.88 -3.91 10.68
C ARG A 284 6.95 -2.49 10.14
N LEU A 285 5.80 -1.84 9.90
CA LEU A 285 5.79 -0.43 9.54
C LEU A 285 6.27 0.46 10.69
N LEU A 286 5.88 0.14 11.93
CA LEU A 286 6.39 0.86 13.11
C LEU A 286 7.88 0.61 13.33
N ASP A 287 8.37 -0.61 13.11
CA ASP A 287 9.81 -0.91 13.14
C ASP A 287 10.58 -0.13 12.08
N LEU A 288 10.06 -0.03 10.85
CA LEU A 288 10.64 0.79 9.79
C LEU A 288 10.73 2.25 10.21
N THR A 289 9.65 2.80 10.77
CA THR A 289 9.60 4.20 11.24
C THR A 289 10.64 4.45 12.33
N LEU A 290 10.78 3.53 13.27
CA LEU A 290 11.79 3.62 14.35
C LEU A 290 13.23 3.57 13.80
N ILE A 291 13.51 2.65 12.86
CA ILE A 291 14.83 2.53 12.22
C ILE A 291 15.18 3.81 11.45
N ARG A 292 14.21 4.41 10.74
CA ARG A 292 14.37 5.67 10.03
C ARG A 292 14.63 6.84 10.98
N ALA A 293 13.89 6.93 12.08
CA ALA A 293 14.12 7.94 13.11
C ALA A 293 15.51 7.83 13.74
N ARG A 294 15.97 6.61 14.05
CA ARG A 294 17.33 6.35 14.55
C ARG A 294 18.40 6.81 13.55
N ALA A 295 18.22 6.45 12.28
CA ALA A 295 19.16 6.81 11.23
C ALA A 295 19.22 8.32 11.01
N SER A 296 18.10 9.03 11.13
CA SER A 296 18.03 10.49 11.00
C SER A 296 18.68 11.21 12.16
N LEU A 297 18.36 10.81 13.39
CA LEU A 297 18.86 11.46 14.60
C LEU A 297 20.30 11.07 14.94
N GLY A 298 20.89 10.08 14.25
CA GLY A 298 22.20 9.54 14.60
C GLY A 298 22.29 8.99 16.02
N ALA A 299 21.14 8.61 16.63
CA ALA A 299 21.03 8.19 18.01
C ALA A 299 20.16 6.92 18.13
N ASP A 300 20.51 6.05 19.07
CA ASP A 300 19.73 4.84 19.35
C ASP A 300 18.55 5.14 20.28
N ILE A 301 17.52 5.79 19.72
CA ILE A 301 16.28 6.06 20.44
C ILE A 301 15.43 4.79 20.57
N THR A 302 14.71 4.65 21.68
CA THR A 302 13.77 3.56 21.89
C THR A 302 12.43 3.84 21.22
N ALA A 303 11.62 2.79 21.01
CA ALA A 303 10.25 2.97 20.53
C ALA A 303 9.40 3.83 21.47
N GLU A 304 9.63 3.71 22.79
CA GLU A 304 8.96 4.53 23.80
C GLU A 304 9.30 6.00 23.65
N GLN A 305 10.59 6.31 23.45
CA GLN A 305 11.02 7.70 23.24
C GLN A 305 10.42 8.30 21.96
N LEU A 306 10.36 7.54 20.87
CA LEU A 306 9.73 8.01 19.64
C LEU A 306 8.24 8.28 19.85
N TRP A 307 7.51 7.29 20.42
CA TRP A 307 6.06 7.30 20.45
C TRP A 307 5.43 7.98 21.69
N SER A 308 6.24 8.52 22.60
CA SER A 308 5.75 9.24 23.79
C SER A 308 6.46 10.56 24.08
N GLU A 309 7.71 10.75 23.64
CA GLU A 309 8.43 12.01 23.83
C GLU A 309 8.36 12.92 22.59
N ILE A 310 8.51 12.33 21.36
CA ILE A 310 8.51 13.07 20.10
C ILE A 310 7.07 13.16 19.56
N PHE A 311 6.37 12.02 19.49
CA PHE A 311 4.94 11.96 19.17
C PHE A 311 4.10 11.99 20.45
N PRO A 312 2.82 12.40 20.38
CA PRO A 312 1.90 12.24 21.49
C PRO A 312 1.62 10.74 21.73
N PRO A 313 1.56 10.25 22.97
CA PRO A 313 1.39 8.81 23.22
C PRO A 313 0.07 8.25 22.68
N ARG A 314 -0.94 9.10 22.58
CA ARG A 314 -2.27 8.76 22.08
C ARG A 314 -2.88 9.89 21.28
N VAL A 315 -3.78 9.55 20.37
CA VAL A 315 -4.62 10.46 19.58
C VAL A 315 -6.05 9.96 19.65
N GLY A 316 -6.97 10.75 20.18
CA GLY A 316 -8.35 10.31 20.39
C GLY A 316 -8.48 9.03 21.22
N GLY A 317 -7.57 8.80 22.18
CA GLY A 317 -7.54 7.58 23.00
C GLY A 317 -6.87 6.37 22.36
N VAL A 318 -6.51 6.41 21.07
CA VAL A 318 -5.81 5.34 20.34
C VAL A 318 -4.30 5.54 20.47
N PRO A 319 -3.47 4.49 20.70
CA PRO A 319 -2.02 4.61 20.65
C PRO A 319 -1.55 5.20 19.33
N VAL A 320 -0.64 6.18 19.35
CA VAL A 320 -0.26 6.95 18.15
C VAL A 320 0.25 6.08 17.00
N GLY A 321 1.05 5.04 17.27
CA GLY A 321 1.52 4.13 16.24
C GLY A 321 0.36 3.40 15.53
N ALA A 322 -0.65 2.95 16.28
CA ALA A 322 -1.85 2.33 15.70
C ALA A 322 -2.68 3.35 14.92
N TYR A 323 -2.80 4.59 15.43
CA TYR A 323 -3.49 5.68 14.76
C TYR A 323 -2.83 6.02 13.42
N LEU A 324 -1.51 6.16 13.36
CA LEU A 324 -0.78 6.43 12.12
C LEU A 324 -0.96 5.28 11.11
N VAL A 325 -0.74 4.04 11.53
CA VAL A 325 -0.84 2.88 10.65
C VAL A 325 -2.25 2.70 10.06
N GLN A 326 -3.30 2.92 10.84
CA GLN A 326 -4.68 2.82 10.33
C GLN A 326 -5.03 3.88 9.27
N HIS A 327 -4.27 4.99 9.19
CA HIS A 327 -4.39 6.01 8.14
C HIS A 327 -3.47 5.76 6.94
N THR A 328 -2.89 4.56 6.81
CA THR A 328 -2.08 4.14 5.67
C THR A 328 -2.70 2.92 5.00
N LEU A 329 -2.36 2.70 3.73
CA LEU A 329 -2.71 1.45 3.02
C LEU A 329 -1.67 0.33 3.30
N LEU A 330 -1.06 0.31 4.49
CA LEU A 330 0.02 -0.59 4.92
C LEU A 330 1.21 -0.59 3.96
N ARG A 331 1.69 0.61 3.60
CA ARG A 331 2.85 0.78 2.70
C ARG A 331 3.93 1.64 3.37
N PRO A 332 5.22 1.32 3.19
CA PRO A 332 6.33 2.17 3.64
C PRO A 332 6.22 3.62 3.20
N ARG A 333 5.89 3.84 1.91
CA ARG A 333 5.71 5.18 1.35
C ARG A 333 4.68 5.99 2.14
N ASP A 334 3.56 5.38 2.48
CA ASP A 334 2.46 6.03 3.17
C ASP A 334 2.86 6.46 4.58
N ILE A 335 3.47 5.56 5.37
CA ILE A 335 3.85 5.87 6.75
C ILE A 335 5.01 6.88 6.81
N ILE A 336 5.99 6.80 5.90
CA ILE A 336 7.10 7.76 5.80
C ILE A 336 6.56 9.15 5.49
N HIS A 337 5.69 9.27 4.48
CA HIS A 337 5.09 10.54 4.09
C HIS A 337 4.26 11.14 5.23
N LEU A 338 3.40 10.34 5.86
CA LEU A 338 2.56 10.79 6.97
C LEU A 338 3.40 11.25 8.18
N CYS A 339 4.45 10.51 8.56
CA CYS A 339 5.33 10.90 9.65
C CYS A 339 6.10 12.20 9.35
N ASN A 340 6.56 12.41 8.12
CA ASN A 340 7.18 13.67 7.70
C ASN A 340 6.17 14.82 7.78
N LEU A 341 4.92 14.63 7.32
CA LEU A 341 3.87 15.66 7.44
C LEU A 341 3.57 16.02 8.89
N CYS A 342 3.55 15.04 9.81
CA CYS A 342 3.37 15.30 11.24
C CYS A 342 4.51 16.19 11.79
N ARG A 343 5.76 15.86 11.45
CA ARG A 343 6.94 16.65 11.81
C ARG A 343 6.85 18.07 11.24
N ASP A 344 6.60 18.20 9.94
CA ASP A 344 6.54 19.48 9.23
C ASP A 344 5.43 20.38 9.75
N THR A 345 4.29 19.79 10.15
CA THR A 345 3.17 20.53 10.72
C THR A 345 3.51 21.06 12.12
N ALA A 346 4.13 20.24 12.96
CA ALA A 346 4.59 20.68 14.28
C ALA A 346 5.66 21.79 14.19
N GLU A 347 6.61 21.64 13.25
CA GLU A 347 7.65 22.64 13.01
C GLU A 347 7.06 23.98 12.53
N ARG A 348 6.11 23.95 11.58
CA ARG A 348 5.38 25.17 11.13
C ARG A 348 4.60 25.85 12.24
N ASN A 349 4.10 25.08 13.21
CA ASN A 349 3.39 25.60 14.37
C ASN A 349 4.33 26.05 15.50
N GLY A 350 5.66 25.91 15.33
CA GLY A 350 6.66 26.32 16.32
C GLY A 350 6.74 25.41 17.55
N HIS A 351 6.29 24.17 17.42
CA HIS A 351 6.34 23.18 18.49
C HIS A 351 7.71 22.48 18.51
N ASP A 352 8.17 22.09 19.67
CA ASP A 352 9.40 21.31 19.88
C ASP A 352 9.18 19.78 19.86
N ARG A 353 7.89 19.37 19.86
CA ARG A 353 7.41 18.00 19.70
C ARG A 353 6.10 18.00 18.93
N ILE A 354 5.74 16.84 18.37
CA ILE A 354 4.46 16.68 17.65
C ILE A 354 3.33 16.62 18.69
N THR A 355 2.34 17.50 18.55
CA THR A 355 1.13 17.50 19.38
C THR A 355 0.03 16.68 18.73
N GLU A 356 -1.01 16.32 19.48
CA GLU A 356 -2.18 15.65 18.93
C GLU A 356 -2.85 16.46 17.81
N ARG A 357 -2.90 17.79 17.97
CA ARG A 357 -3.45 18.69 16.96
C ARG A 357 -2.63 18.71 15.68
N ASP A 358 -1.29 18.79 15.77
CA ASP A 358 -0.41 18.75 14.60
C ASP A 358 -0.60 17.45 13.82
N LEU A 359 -0.80 16.34 14.54
CA LEU A 359 -1.00 15.04 13.93
C LEU A 359 -2.35 14.96 13.21
N VAL A 360 -3.44 15.48 13.80
CA VAL A 360 -4.75 15.53 13.16
C VAL A 360 -4.69 16.41 11.90
N ASP A 361 -4.09 17.61 11.99
CA ASP A 361 -3.91 18.52 10.86
C ASP A 361 -3.05 17.88 9.73
N ALA A 362 -2.04 17.09 10.11
CA ALA A 362 -1.22 16.35 9.16
C ALA A 362 -1.99 15.21 8.47
N VAL A 363 -2.84 14.49 9.20
CA VAL A 363 -3.70 13.44 8.63
C VAL A 363 -4.69 14.03 7.64
N ASP A 364 -5.23 15.21 7.88
CA ASP A 364 -6.13 15.90 6.95
C ASP A 364 -5.39 16.23 5.64
N GLN A 365 -4.20 16.83 5.71
CA GLN A 365 -3.36 17.12 4.55
C GLN A 365 -2.97 15.84 3.81
N TYR A 366 -2.61 14.79 4.55
CA TYR A 366 -2.28 13.48 3.99
C TYR A 366 -3.47 12.86 3.27
N SER A 367 -4.67 12.98 3.80
CA SER A 367 -5.90 12.44 3.22
C SER A 367 -6.17 13.04 1.83
N ASP A 368 -6.03 14.37 1.69
CA ASP A 368 -6.17 15.06 0.40
C ASP A 368 -5.12 14.61 -0.63
N TRP A 369 -3.87 14.55 -0.19
CA TRP A 369 -2.79 14.06 -1.04
C TRP A 369 -3.02 12.61 -1.46
N LYS A 370 -3.41 11.74 -0.52
CA LYS A 370 -3.58 10.31 -0.76
C LYS A 370 -4.72 9.99 -1.70
N LEU A 371 -5.80 10.78 -1.66
CA LEU A 371 -6.91 10.63 -2.58
C LEU A 371 -6.47 10.90 -4.03
N ASN A 372 -5.67 11.94 -4.25
CA ASN A 372 -5.09 12.26 -5.55
C ASN A 372 -4.02 11.24 -5.99
N ASP A 373 -3.15 10.80 -5.05
CA ASP A 373 -2.14 9.77 -5.32
C ASP A 373 -2.79 8.46 -5.78
N LEU A 374 -3.92 8.06 -5.18
CA LEU A 374 -4.65 6.86 -5.57
C LEU A 374 -5.17 6.95 -7.02
N ALA A 375 -5.76 8.08 -7.42
CA ALA A 375 -6.22 8.28 -8.79
C ALA A 375 -5.06 8.21 -9.80
N ASN A 376 -3.93 8.83 -9.49
CA ASN A 376 -2.74 8.82 -10.32
C ASN A 376 -2.08 7.42 -10.38
N GLU A 377 -2.10 6.67 -9.27
CA GLU A 377 -1.56 5.31 -9.22
C GLU A 377 -2.24 4.37 -10.20
N TYR A 378 -3.56 4.50 -10.32
CA TYR A 378 -4.40 3.62 -11.13
C TYR A 378 -4.89 4.26 -12.43
N LEU A 379 -4.29 5.38 -12.85
CA LEU A 379 -4.72 6.13 -14.05
C LEU A 379 -4.76 5.27 -15.32
N ALA A 380 -3.76 4.40 -15.51
CA ALA A 380 -3.70 3.51 -16.66
C ALA A 380 -4.82 2.44 -16.64
N ASN A 381 -5.20 1.97 -15.45
CA ASN A 381 -6.20 0.92 -15.29
C ASN A 381 -7.62 1.49 -15.21
N TYR A 382 -7.79 2.56 -14.44
CA TYR A 382 -9.08 3.15 -14.08
C TYR A 382 -9.05 4.68 -14.25
N PRO A 383 -9.01 5.20 -15.48
CA PRO A 383 -8.89 6.64 -15.76
C PRO A 383 -10.11 7.47 -15.29
N PHE A 384 -11.15 6.79 -14.84
CA PHE A 384 -12.39 7.38 -14.32
C PHE A 384 -12.43 7.48 -12.79
N LEU A 385 -11.37 7.05 -12.08
CA LEU A 385 -11.38 6.87 -10.63
C LEU A 385 -11.67 8.16 -9.85
N ASP A 386 -11.10 9.28 -10.27
CA ASP A 386 -11.34 10.60 -9.68
C ASP A 386 -12.81 11.04 -9.81
N GLY A 387 -13.46 10.67 -10.89
CA GLY A 387 -14.87 10.91 -11.14
C GLY A 387 -15.84 10.15 -10.22
N LEU A 388 -15.36 9.14 -9.49
CA LEU A 388 -16.14 8.39 -8.52
C LEU A 388 -16.17 9.06 -7.13
N TYR A 389 -15.18 9.88 -6.78
CA TYR A 389 -15.04 10.48 -5.44
C TYR A 389 -16.24 11.34 -5.02
N PRO A 390 -16.89 12.12 -5.91
CA PRO A 390 -18.09 12.89 -5.55
C PRO A 390 -19.25 12.05 -5.01
N ILE A 391 -19.32 10.74 -5.36
CA ILE A 391 -20.35 9.81 -4.86
C ILE A 391 -20.25 9.63 -3.33
N PHE A 392 -19.05 9.81 -2.78
CA PHE A 392 -18.73 9.59 -1.37
C PHE A 392 -18.60 10.87 -0.56
N ARG A 393 -18.45 12.03 -1.21
CA ARG A 393 -18.18 13.31 -0.54
C ARG A 393 -19.38 13.77 0.26
N ASP A 394 -19.15 14.26 1.49
CA ASP A 394 -20.16 14.77 2.42
C ASP A 394 -21.20 13.72 2.85
N HIS A 395 -20.82 12.44 2.80
CA HIS A 395 -21.67 11.31 3.20
C HIS A 395 -21.06 10.50 4.35
N GLY A 396 -21.82 9.52 4.88
CA GLY A 396 -21.30 8.58 5.85
C GLY A 396 -20.21 7.69 5.24
N TYR A 397 -19.14 7.40 6.03
CA TYR A 397 -18.09 6.49 5.58
C TYR A 397 -18.54 5.01 5.58
N VAL A 398 -19.68 4.70 6.17
CA VAL A 398 -20.36 3.40 6.04
C VAL A 398 -21.30 3.48 4.85
N VAL A 399 -21.09 2.61 3.87
CA VAL A 399 -21.79 2.63 2.59
C VAL A 399 -22.43 1.25 2.37
N THR A 400 -23.76 1.19 2.27
CA THR A 400 -24.42 -0.04 1.87
C THR A 400 -24.44 -0.18 0.35
N ARG A 401 -24.45 -1.42 -0.16
CA ARG A 401 -24.55 -1.70 -1.60
C ARG A 401 -25.74 -0.99 -2.25
N GLN A 402 -26.88 -0.95 -1.55
CA GLN A 402 -28.08 -0.27 -2.02
C GLN A 402 -27.91 1.26 -2.08
N ALA A 403 -27.36 1.88 -1.01
CA ALA A 403 -27.10 3.31 -0.97
C ALA A 403 -26.10 3.73 -2.06
N PHE A 404 -25.05 2.91 -2.29
CA PHE A 404 -24.11 3.15 -3.37
C PHE A 404 -24.79 3.13 -4.74
N ARG A 405 -25.59 2.09 -5.05
CA ARG A 405 -26.33 2.01 -6.33
C ARG A 405 -27.21 3.23 -6.58
N GLN A 406 -27.89 3.72 -5.55
CA GLN A 406 -28.73 4.92 -5.67
C GLN A 406 -27.93 6.18 -5.96
N ARG A 407 -26.83 6.41 -5.22
CA ARG A 407 -25.98 7.61 -5.37
C ARG A 407 -25.19 7.58 -6.66
N ALA A 408 -24.75 6.41 -7.09
CA ALA A 408 -23.87 6.23 -8.24
C ALA A 408 -24.64 6.27 -9.59
N ALA A 409 -25.97 6.14 -9.59
CA ALA A 409 -26.76 6.00 -10.81
C ALA A 409 -26.50 7.10 -11.85
N VAL A 410 -26.56 8.38 -11.44
CA VAL A 410 -26.32 9.53 -12.34
C VAL A 410 -24.83 9.72 -12.63
N PRO A 411 -23.92 9.74 -11.64
CA PRO A 411 -22.49 9.84 -11.90
C PRO A 411 -21.94 8.76 -12.83
N LEU A 412 -22.37 7.51 -12.68
CA LEU A 412 -21.88 6.42 -13.54
C LEU A 412 -22.33 6.60 -15.00
N GLN A 413 -23.52 7.10 -15.26
CA GLN A 413 -23.96 7.42 -16.62
C GLN A 413 -23.10 8.50 -17.25
N ALA A 414 -22.74 9.55 -16.50
CA ALA A 414 -21.85 10.60 -16.99
C ALA A 414 -20.44 10.05 -17.29
N LEU A 415 -19.94 9.13 -16.45
CA LEU A 415 -18.66 8.47 -16.67
C LEU A 415 -18.70 7.52 -17.88
N ILE A 416 -19.77 6.78 -18.08
CA ILE A 416 -19.96 5.94 -19.28
C ILE A 416 -19.95 6.79 -20.54
N ALA A 417 -20.60 7.96 -20.52
CA ALA A 417 -20.58 8.87 -21.66
C ALA A 417 -19.16 9.42 -21.95
N ARG A 418 -18.34 9.62 -20.92
CA ARG A 418 -16.96 10.11 -21.04
C ARG A 418 -15.97 9.00 -21.43
N PHE A 419 -16.21 7.77 -21.00
CA PHE A 419 -15.35 6.60 -21.22
C PHE A 419 -16.16 5.41 -21.78
N PRO A 420 -16.68 5.51 -23.02
CA PRO A 420 -17.57 4.51 -23.60
C PRO A 420 -16.89 3.13 -23.74
N GLU A 421 -15.58 3.10 -23.95
CA GLU A 421 -14.78 1.87 -24.04
C GLU A 421 -14.69 1.11 -22.70
N ARG A 422 -14.98 1.78 -21.59
CA ARG A 422 -14.97 1.21 -20.22
C ARG A 422 -16.39 0.94 -19.69
N ALA A 423 -17.42 1.09 -20.47
CA ALA A 423 -18.82 0.98 -20.04
C ALA A 423 -19.13 -0.34 -19.32
N GLY A 424 -18.55 -1.46 -19.75
CA GLY A 424 -18.72 -2.77 -19.11
C GLY A 424 -18.20 -2.83 -17.65
N GLY A 425 -17.17 -2.05 -17.32
CA GLY A 425 -16.62 -1.95 -15.97
C GLY A 425 -17.26 -0.86 -15.09
N LEU A 426 -18.16 -0.04 -15.66
CA LEU A 426 -18.82 1.07 -14.94
C LEU A 426 -20.22 0.70 -14.43
N THR A 427 -20.44 -0.56 -14.07
CA THR A 427 -21.62 -0.98 -13.30
C THR A 427 -21.38 -0.75 -11.80
N SER A 428 -22.46 -0.57 -11.03
CA SER A 428 -22.33 -0.34 -9.58
C SER A 428 -21.56 -1.44 -8.85
N ASP A 429 -21.75 -2.70 -9.25
CA ASP A 429 -21.08 -3.82 -8.61
C ASP A 429 -19.59 -3.89 -9.02
N ALA A 430 -19.29 -3.75 -10.31
CA ALA A 430 -17.91 -3.71 -10.80
C ALA A 430 -17.10 -2.55 -10.19
N VAL A 431 -17.72 -1.38 -10.00
CA VAL A 431 -17.07 -0.24 -9.34
C VAL A 431 -16.79 -0.52 -7.87
N ILE A 432 -17.69 -1.21 -7.14
CA ILE A 432 -17.44 -1.63 -5.77
C ILE A 432 -16.24 -2.59 -5.72
N ASP A 433 -16.18 -3.56 -6.64
CA ASP A 433 -15.05 -4.50 -6.74
C ASP A 433 -13.72 -3.77 -6.95
N VAL A 434 -13.69 -2.83 -7.91
CA VAL A 434 -12.50 -1.99 -8.16
C VAL A 434 -12.11 -1.18 -6.92
N LEU A 435 -13.06 -0.50 -6.27
CA LEU A 435 -12.78 0.32 -5.09
C LEU A 435 -12.30 -0.51 -3.89
N TYR A 436 -12.73 -1.75 -3.77
CA TYR A 436 -12.18 -2.68 -2.79
C TYR A 436 -10.77 -3.12 -3.15
N GLU A 437 -10.53 -3.53 -4.40
CA GLU A 437 -9.25 -4.01 -4.88
C GLU A 437 -8.12 -2.99 -4.69
N ILE A 438 -8.40 -1.72 -4.98
CA ILE A 438 -7.43 -0.63 -4.80
C ILE A 438 -7.27 -0.20 -3.33
N GLY A 439 -8.11 -0.72 -2.41
CA GLY A 439 -8.05 -0.43 -0.98
C GLY A 439 -8.80 0.84 -0.56
N PHE A 440 -9.63 1.42 -1.43
CA PHE A 440 -10.48 2.57 -1.09
C PHE A 440 -11.65 2.16 -0.19
N LEU A 441 -12.27 1.01 -0.46
CA LEU A 441 -13.32 0.42 0.38
C LEU A 441 -12.78 -0.81 1.12
N GLY A 442 -13.26 -1.01 2.34
CA GLY A 442 -13.20 -2.28 3.05
C GLY A 442 -14.60 -2.89 3.14
N VAL A 443 -14.68 -4.18 3.29
CA VAL A 443 -15.94 -4.93 3.45
C VAL A 443 -16.10 -5.34 4.91
N ARG A 444 -17.30 -5.18 5.45
CA ARG A 444 -17.62 -5.67 6.79
C ARG A 444 -17.91 -7.17 6.75
N ARG A 445 -17.08 -7.94 7.42
CA ARG A 445 -17.29 -9.37 7.65
C ARG A 445 -17.27 -9.66 9.15
N ASN A 446 -18.40 -10.10 9.66
CA ASN A 446 -18.62 -10.24 11.11
C ASN A 446 -18.36 -8.89 11.83
N ASP A 447 -17.44 -8.86 12.80
CA ASP A 447 -17.11 -7.68 13.60
C ASP A 447 -15.86 -6.94 13.07
N HIS A 448 -15.32 -7.31 11.92
CA HIS A 448 -14.10 -6.73 11.36
C HIS A 448 -14.36 -6.12 9.99
N ILE A 449 -13.61 -5.05 9.69
CA ILE A 449 -13.54 -4.48 8.35
C ILE A 449 -12.30 -5.06 7.66
N VAL A 450 -12.52 -5.76 6.57
CA VAL A 450 -11.49 -6.41 5.75
C VAL A 450 -11.18 -5.51 4.56
N TYR A 451 -9.92 -5.12 4.40
CA TYR A 451 -9.42 -4.40 3.23
C TYR A 451 -8.59 -5.34 2.37
N ALA A 452 -8.61 -5.15 1.06
CA ALA A 452 -7.89 -6.00 0.11
C ALA A 452 -6.37 -6.07 0.36
N HIS A 453 -5.77 -5.05 1.00
CA HIS A 453 -4.36 -5.06 1.36
C HIS A 453 -4.02 -5.94 2.58
N ASN A 454 -5.02 -6.33 3.36
CA ASN A 454 -4.86 -7.23 4.50
C ASN A 454 -5.18 -8.69 4.13
N HIS A 455 -6.06 -8.87 3.16
CA HIS A 455 -6.58 -10.18 2.75
C HIS A 455 -6.82 -10.18 1.25
N HIS A 456 -6.47 -11.27 0.57
CA HIS A 456 -6.69 -11.44 -0.87
C HIS A 456 -8.10 -11.96 -1.21
N ASP A 457 -9.03 -11.86 -0.26
CA ASP A 457 -10.40 -12.31 -0.45
C ASP A 457 -11.14 -11.39 -1.43
N ARG A 458 -11.92 -11.99 -2.31
CA ARG A 458 -12.80 -11.23 -3.21
C ARG A 458 -14.07 -10.82 -2.50
N ILE A 459 -14.71 -9.75 -2.99
CA ILE A 459 -16.06 -9.39 -2.56
C ILE A 459 -17.04 -10.46 -3.01
N GLU A 460 -17.94 -10.84 -2.10
CA GLU A 460 -19.03 -11.75 -2.37
C GLU A 460 -20.33 -10.98 -2.63
N SER A 461 -21.26 -11.59 -3.35
CA SER A 461 -22.59 -11.00 -3.60
C SER A 461 -23.41 -10.80 -2.30
N THR A 462 -23.05 -11.52 -1.25
CA THR A 462 -23.63 -11.44 0.10
C THR A 462 -23.12 -10.26 0.90
N ASP A 463 -21.97 -9.69 0.54
CA ASP A 463 -21.38 -8.53 1.20
C ASP A 463 -22.25 -7.29 0.94
N ARG A 464 -22.77 -6.69 2.01
CA ARG A 464 -23.77 -5.60 1.91
C ARG A 464 -23.28 -4.27 2.43
N GLU A 465 -22.27 -4.26 3.31
CA GLU A 465 -21.78 -3.07 4.00
C GLU A 465 -20.29 -2.88 3.73
N PHE A 466 -19.96 -1.68 3.28
CA PHE A 466 -18.60 -1.26 2.94
C PHE A 466 -18.21 -0.03 3.75
N HIS A 467 -16.92 0.09 4.04
CA HIS A 467 -16.37 1.21 4.79
C HIS A 467 -15.30 1.91 3.99
N ILE A 468 -15.41 3.24 3.85
CA ILE A 468 -14.34 4.04 3.29
C ILE A 468 -13.13 3.92 4.22
N HIS A 469 -11.96 3.64 3.62
CA HIS A 469 -10.71 3.50 4.38
C HIS A 469 -10.41 4.80 5.17
N PRO A 470 -9.93 4.73 6.42
CA PRO A 470 -9.67 5.90 7.26
C PRO A 470 -8.85 7.00 6.56
N CYS A 471 -7.84 6.63 5.76
CA CYS A 471 -6.97 7.60 5.09
C CYS A 471 -7.68 8.51 4.06
N PHE A 472 -8.90 8.18 3.61
CA PHE A 472 -9.66 8.99 2.64
C PHE A 472 -10.82 9.77 3.25
N ARG A 473 -11.15 9.49 4.53
CA ARG A 473 -12.37 10.03 5.15
C ARG A 473 -12.36 11.54 5.27
N SER A 474 -11.23 12.12 5.67
CA SER A 474 -11.09 13.57 5.83
C SER A 474 -11.26 14.31 4.49
N ALA A 475 -10.53 13.92 3.45
CA ALA A 475 -10.62 14.51 2.11
C ALA A 475 -12.05 14.45 1.52
N LEU A 476 -12.79 13.41 1.88
CA LEU A 476 -14.17 13.22 1.44
C LEU A 476 -15.18 13.86 2.41
N ARG A 477 -14.74 14.40 3.54
CA ARG A 477 -15.61 14.86 4.63
C ARG A 477 -16.62 13.79 5.04
N ALA A 478 -16.15 12.52 5.04
CA ALA A 478 -16.97 11.36 5.32
C ALA A 478 -17.02 11.10 6.82
N THR A 479 -18.20 11.26 7.42
CA THR A 479 -18.44 11.10 8.86
C THR A 479 -19.20 9.83 9.17
N LEU A 480 -19.36 9.48 10.46
CA LEU A 480 -20.25 8.39 10.90
C LEU A 480 -21.73 8.72 10.69
N ALA A 481 -22.08 10.00 10.54
CA ALA A 481 -23.45 10.43 10.44
C ALA A 481 -24.10 9.90 9.16
N THR A 482 -25.16 9.13 9.36
CA THR A 482 -26.14 8.82 8.32
C THR A 482 -26.56 10.09 7.61
N SER A 483 -26.60 10.03 6.29
CA SER A 483 -27.06 11.05 5.36
C SER A 483 -28.02 12.06 5.98
N LYS A 484 -27.57 13.30 6.18
CA LYS A 484 -28.51 14.42 6.26
C LYS A 484 -29.14 14.55 4.89
N PRO A 485 -30.45 14.56 4.76
CA PRO A 485 -31.11 14.84 3.49
C PRO A 485 -30.67 16.24 3.04
N ARG A 486 -30.07 16.35 1.88
CA ARG A 486 -29.78 17.60 1.21
C ARG A 486 -31.12 18.13 0.66
N TYR A 487 -31.67 19.13 1.31
CA TYR A 487 -32.81 19.86 0.77
C TYR A 487 -32.27 21.00 -0.10
N ASP A 488 -32.33 20.83 -1.43
CA ASP A 488 -32.17 21.91 -2.39
C ASP A 488 -33.48 22.73 -2.38
N GLY A 489 -33.41 23.95 -1.85
CA GLY A 489 -34.51 24.89 -1.94
C GLY A 489 -35.06 25.32 -0.59
N ALA A 490 -35.11 26.63 -0.45
CA ALA A 490 -35.66 27.37 0.66
C ALA A 490 -36.94 26.77 1.22
N ILE A 491 -36.92 26.36 2.43
CA ILE A 491 -37.86 26.27 3.54
C ILE A 491 -37.33 25.19 4.47
N VAL A 492 -36.30 25.52 5.23
CA VAL A 492 -35.93 24.74 6.41
C VAL A 492 -36.20 25.64 7.61
N GLY A 493 -37.44 25.99 7.76
CA GLY A 493 -37.98 26.39 9.03
C GLY A 493 -38.44 25.11 9.70
N GLN A 494 -37.88 24.75 10.83
CA GLN A 494 -38.34 23.69 11.73
C GLN A 494 -38.26 22.25 11.18
N MET A 495 -37.08 21.74 11.03
CA MET A 495 -36.85 20.32 11.21
C MET A 495 -35.75 20.12 12.22
N VAL A 496 -36.18 19.60 13.39
CA VAL A 496 -35.31 19.00 14.41
C VAL A 496 -34.22 19.91 14.96
N GLY A 497 -34.60 21.09 15.48
CA GLY A 497 -33.79 21.85 16.45
C GLY A 497 -32.34 22.18 16.07
N VAL A 498 -32.02 22.30 14.77
CA VAL A 498 -30.69 22.69 14.29
C VAL A 498 -30.85 23.84 13.32
N ASP A 499 -30.50 25.04 13.73
CA ASP A 499 -30.36 26.21 12.87
C ASP A 499 -29.00 26.11 12.16
N VAL A 500 -29.01 25.92 10.83
CA VAL A 500 -27.80 26.00 9.98
C VAL A 500 -27.69 27.42 9.46
N TYR A 501 -26.77 28.20 10.00
CA TYR A 501 -26.36 29.46 9.39
C TYR A 501 -25.28 29.24 8.32
N ALA A 502 -25.59 29.63 7.10
CA ALA A 502 -24.62 29.68 6.01
C ALA A 502 -23.61 30.83 6.27
N GLY A 503 -22.36 30.47 6.43
CA GLY A 503 -21.24 31.38 6.58
C GLY A 503 -20.75 31.48 8.02
N THR A 504 -19.65 30.81 8.31
CA THR A 504 -18.88 30.78 9.55
C THR A 504 -19.50 30.02 10.72
N GLN A 505 -19.06 28.79 10.83
CA GLN A 505 -18.73 28.07 12.08
C GLN A 505 -19.45 28.54 13.37
N ASN A 506 -20.61 27.99 13.64
CA ASN A 506 -21.03 27.63 14.98
C ASN A 506 -22.30 26.79 14.86
N ILE A 507 -22.18 25.48 14.89
CA ILE A 507 -23.32 24.59 15.10
C ILE A 507 -23.67 24.68 16.60
N ALA A 508 -24.58 25.54 16.96
CA ALA A 508 -25.18 25.52 18.30
C ALA A 508 -26.15 24.33 18.36
N ILE A 509 -25.71 23.22 18.94
CA ILE A 509 -26.61 22.11 19.27
C ILE A 509 -27.53 22.59 20.41
N GLN A 510 -28.82 22.68 20.14
CA GLN A 510 -29.80 23.01 21.19
C GLN A 510 -29.78 21.91 22.24
N ARG A 511 -29.79 22.32 23.53
CA ARG A 511 -29.94 21.46 24.69
C ARG A 511 -31.24 20.66 24.55
N GLY A 512 -31.18 19.40 24.13
CA GLY A 512 -32.35 18.53 23.99
C GLY A 512 -32.36 17.55 22.80
N GLY A 513 -31.31 17.52 21.93
CA GLY A 513 -31.20 16.56 20.86
C GLY A 513 -31.03 15.10 21.35
N PRO A 514 -31.28 14.08 20.50
CA PRO A 514 -31.18 12.66 20.88
C PRO A 514 -29.79 12.30 21.39
N GLU A 515 -28.73 12.87 20.86
CA GLU A 515 -27.35 12.62 21.31
C GLU A 515 -27.12 13.20 22.70
N PHE A 516 -27.71 14.37 23.01
CA PHE A 516 -27.63 14.97 24.34
C PHE A 516 -28.43 14.18 25.37
N GLN A 517 -29.57 13.58 24.99
CA GLN A 517 -30.34 12.68 25.84
C GLN A 517 -29.60 11.39 26.14
N ILE A 518 -28.89 10.83 25.14
CA ILE A 518 -28.02 9.65 25.30
C ILE A 518 -26.87 9.98 26.25
N LEU A 519 -26.19 11.11 26.04
CA LEU A 519 -25.12 11.57 26.92
C LEU A 519 -25.62 11.79 28.37
N GLN A 520 -26.77 12.41 28.54
CA GLN A 520 -27.38 12.59 29.85
C GLN A 520 -27.71 11.25 30.52
N THR A 521 -28.20 10.27 29.75
CA THR A 521 -28.47 8.92 30.25
C THR A 521 -27.18 8.21 30.68
N VAL A 522 -26.08 8.42 29.97
CA VAL A 522 -24.75 7.89 30.33
C VAL A 522 -24.26 8.53 31.63
N ILE A 523 -24.33 9.86 31.74
CA ILE A 523 -23.93 10.60 32.93
C ILE A 523 -24.73 10.13 34.17
N ASP A 524 -26.04 10.05 34.03
CA ASP A 524 -26.93 9.62 35.15
C ASP A 524 -26.74 8.14 35.49
N GLY A 525 -26.39 7.31 34.51
CA GLY A 525 -26.04 5.90 34.69
C GLY A 525 -24.74 5.74 35.48
N VAL A 526 -23.69 6.46 35.10
CA VAL A 526 -22.40 6.41 35.81
C VAL A 526 -22.51 6.97 37.24
N ARG A 527 -23.27 8.04 37.44
CA ARG A 527 -23.56 8.57 38.80
C ARG A 527 -24.23 7.52 39.67
N ARG A 528 -25.28 6.85 39.19
CA ARG A 528 -25.96 5.78 39.94
C ARG A 528 -25.03 4.60 40.26
N LEU A 529 -24.08 4.28 39.38
CA LEU A 529 -23.07 3.27 39.67
C LEU A 529 -22.11 3.72 40.77
N LEU A 530 -21.70 5.00 40.80
CA LEU A 530 -20.88 5.58 41.86
C LEU A 530 -21.60 5.58 43.20
N ASP A 531 -22.87 5.99 43.22
CA ASP A 531 -23.69 6.06 44.46
C ASP A 531 -23.90 4.70 45.12
N ARG A 532 -23.88 3.60 44.33
CA ARG A 532 -24.09 2.24 44.81
C ARG A 532 -22.80 1.47 45.05
N LEU A 533 -21.64 2.07 44.77
CA LEU A 533 -20.37 1.39 44.82
C LEU A 533 -19.96 0.98 46.25
N ASP A 534 -20.28 1.79 47.23
CA ASP A 534 -19.96 1.53 48.64
C ASP A 534 -20.72 0.31 49.18
N ASP A 535 -21.92 0.04 48.67
CA ASP A 535 -22.77 -1.08 49.05
C ASP A 535 -22.47 -2.36 48.22
N ALA A 536 -21.55 -2.27 47.26
CA ALA A 536 -21.29 -3.34 46.33
C ALA A 536 -20.44 -4.51 46.87
N GLY A 537 -19.89 -4.37 48.09
CA GLY A 537 -19.17 -5.44 48.78
C GLY A 537 -17.77 -5.77 48.21
N PHE A 538 -17.17 -4.89 47.41
CA PHE A 538 -15.81 -5.08 46.91
C PHE A 538 -14.75 -4.82 47.99
N PRO A 539 -13.58 -5.46 47.91
CA PRO A 539 -12.39 -5.09 48.65
C PRO A 539 -12.02 -3.61 48.43
N THR A 540 -11.41 -2.98 49.46
CA THR A 540 -11.11 -1.54 49.44
C THR A 540 -10.33 -1.10 48.22
N GLU A 541 -9.28 -1.86 47.82
CA GLU A 541 -8.45 -1.56 46.65
C GLU A 541 -9.25 -1.59 45.35
N VAL A 542 -10.12 -2.58 45.16
CA VAL A 542 -10.96 -2.72 43.96
C VAL A 542 -12.02 -1.62 43.92
N ARG A 543 -12.56 -1.25 45.07
CA ARG A 543 -13.55 -0.17 45.19
C ARG A 543 -12.93 1.20 44.87
N GLU A 544 -11.71 1.47 45.33
CA GLU A 544 -10.99 2.71 45.01
C GLU A 544 -10.63 2.79 43.51
N ASP A 545 -10.16 1.69 42.91
CA ASP A 545 -9.89 1.63 41.46
C ASP A 545 -11.18 1.83 40.65
N LEU A 546 -12.29 1.17 41.01
CA LEU A 546 -13.61 1.38 40.41
C LEU A 546 -14.09 2.82 40.53
N SER A 547 -14.00 3.40 41.71
CA SER A 547 -14.41 4.79 41.98
C SER A 547 -13.62 5.77 41.11
N THR A 548 -12.29 5.57 41.03
CA THR A 548 -11.40 6.42 40.24
C THR A 548 -11.75 6.34 38.76
N ASN A 549 -11.97 5.14 38.23
CA ASN A 549 -12.30 4.93 36.83
C ASN A 549 -13.71 5.44 36.48
N LEU A 550 -14.71 5.22 37.33
CA LEU A 550 -16.05 5.73 37.10
C LEU A 550 -16.10 7.27 37.17
N ARG A 551 -15.34 7.90 38.10
CA ARG A 551 -15.22 9.36 38.16
C ARG A 551 -14.54 9.95 36.95
N ARG A 552 -13.52 9.27 36.42
CA ARG A 552 -12.89 9.66 35.15
C ARG A 552 -13.89 9.60 34.01
N ILE A 553 -14.63 8.50 33.85
CA ILE A 553 -15.68 8.35 32.84
C ILE A 553 -16.75 9.44 32.99
N LEU A 554 -17.14 9.77 34.22
CA LEU A 554 -18.08 10.84 34.46
C LEU A 554 -17.54 12.19 34.01
N GLY A 555 -16.26 12.49 34.31
CA GLY A 555 -15.57 13.68 33.85
C GLY A 555 -15.49 13.77 32.34
N ASP A 556 -15.10 12.67 31.67
CA ASP A 556 -15.06 12.56 30.22
C ASP A 556 -16.44 12.78 29.59
N ALA A 557 -17.50 12.16 30.16
CA ALA A 557 -18.87 12.34 29.70
C ALA A 557 -19.39 13.77 29.92
N GLU A 558 -19.02 14.40 31.03
CA GLU A 558 -19.39 15.81 31.32
C GLU A 558 -18.65 16.79 30.42
N ALA A 559 -17.37 16.50 30.05
CA ALA A 559 -16.60 17.29 29.10
C ALA A 559 -17.23 17.26 27.70
N LEU A 560 -17.81 16.14 27.29
CA LEU A 560 -18.52 16.02 26.01
C LEU A 560 -19.74 16.95 25.89
N ARG A 561 -20.25 17.50 26.98
CA ARG A 561 -21.30 18.54 26.93
C ARG A 561 -20.81 19.85 26.31
N ALA A 562 -19.52 20.14 26.44
CA ALA A 562 -18.91 21.34 25.87
C ALA A 562 -18.58 21.16 24.39
N GLU A 563 -18.45 19.90 23.92
CA GLU A 563 -18.08 19.54 22.56
C GLU A 563 -19.09 18.54 21.95
N PRO A 564 -20.30 18.98 21.63
CA PRO A 564 -21.40 18.11 21.21
C PRO A 564 -21.13 17.25 19.98
N TRP A 565 -20.20 17.65 19.11
CA TRP A 565 -19.78 16.90 17.93
C TRP A 565 -18.94 15.65 18.24
N GLN A 566 -18.41 15.54 19.46
CA GLN A 566 -17.66 14.37 19.92
C GLN A 566 -18.52 13.36 20.71
N ILE A 567 -19.77 13.67 20.97
CA ILE A 567 -20.62 12.88 21.87
C ILE A 567 -20.70 11.41 21.48
N THR A 568 -20.92 11.11 20.19
CA THR A 568 -21.06 9.72 19.73
C THR A 568 -19.77 8.92 19.89
N VAL A 569 -18.63 9.50 19.52
CA VAL A 569 -17.31 8.87 19.64
C VAL A 569 -16.94 8.68 21.12
N GLY A 570 -17.22 9.69 21.94
CA GLY A 570 -16.97 9.62 23.38
C GLY A 570 -17.82 8.55 24.08
N ILE A 571 -19.08 8.39 23.69
CA ILE A 571 -19.98 7.36 24.24
C ILE A 571 -19.48 5.96 23.87
N ASP A 572 -19.04 5.73 22.63
CA ASP A 572 -18.48 4.45 22.18
C ASP A 572 -17.22 4.08 22.99
N HIS A 573 -16.35 5.04 23.28
CA HIS A 573 -15.17 4.83 24.12
C HIS A 573 -15.54 4.46 25.56
N ILE A 574 -16.51 5.17 26.15
CA ILE A 574 -17.02 4.86 27.48
C ILE A 574 -17.60 3.44 27.55
N GLN A 575 -18.35 3.03 26.53
CA GLN A 575 -18.94 1.70 26.45
C GLN A 575 -17.88 0.60 26.28
N ALA A 576 -16.88 0.82 25.42
CA ALA A 576 -15.78 -0.12 25.22
C ALA A 576 -14.98 -0.31 26.51
N PHE A 577 -14.70 0.78 27.22
CA PHE A 577 -14.02 0.75 28.51
C PHE A 577 -14.81 -0.02 29.56
N LEU A 578 -16.09 0.30 29.78
CA LEU A 578 -16.97 -0.38 30.74
C LEU A 578 -17.09 -1.87 30.44
N SER A 579 -17.22 -2.25 29.15
CA SER A 579 -17.29 -3.66 28.74
C SER A 579 -15.99 -4.43 29.03
N SER A 580 -14.84 -3.78 28.85
CA SER A 580 -13.53 -4.38 29.16
C SER A 580 -13.33 -4.52 30.66
N TYR A 581 -13.81 -3.55 31.42
CA TYR A 581 -13.72 -3.54 32.88
C TYR A 581 -14.58 -4.63 33.52
N VAL A 582 -15.81 -4.82 33.04
CA VAL A 582 -16.69 -5.93 33.48
C VAL A 582 -16.02 -7.29 33.24
N ARG A 583 -15.42 -7.49 32.07
CA ARG A 583 -14.69 -8.74 31.77
C ARG A 583 -13.53 -8.98 32.73
N ARG A 584 -12.79 -7.92 33.07
CA ARG A 584 -11.69 -7.99 34.05
C ARG A 584 -12.20 -8.38 35.45
N LEU A 585 -13.23 -7.72 35.94
CA LEU A 585 -13.84 -8.03 37.26
C LEU A 585 -14.34 -9.47 37.34
N LEU A 586 -14.92 -10.00 36.26
CA LEU A 586 -15.36 -11.39 36.19
C LEU A 586 -14.18 -12.39 36.11
N HIS A 587 -13.12 -12.02 35.40
CA HIS A 587 -11.91 -12.85 35.27
C HIS A 587 -11.12 -12.94 36.58
N ASP A 588 -11.03 -11.84 37.33
CA ASP A 588 -10.26 -11.74 38.57
C ASP A 588 -11.02 -12.32 39.78
N GLY A 589 -12.16 -12.98 39.56
CA GLY A 589 -12.90 -13.73 40.59
C GLY A 589 -13.69 -12.89 41.57
N PHE A 590 -13.97 -11.59 41.29
CA PHE A 590 -14.73 -10.73 42.18
C PHE A 590 -16.26 -10.98 42.16
N ALA A 591 -16.72 -12.01 41.46
CA ALA A 591 -18.13 -12.36 41.35
C ALA A 591 -18.64 -13.30 42.48
N ASP A 592 -17.84 -13.59 43.50
CA ASP A 592 -18.15 -14.61 44.51
C ASP A 592 -19.18 -14.18 45.56
N GLY A 593 -19.60 -12.90 45.56
CA GLY A 593 -20.61 -12.38 46.49
C GLY A 593 -21.90 -11.98 45.78
N PRO A 594 -23.09 -12.12 46.45
CA PRO A 594 -24.35 -11.72 45.83
C PRO A 594 -24.44 -10.21 45.53
N GLN A 595 -23.81 -9.38 46.36
CA GLN A 595 -23.78 -7.93 46.16
C GLN A 595 -22.84 -7.51 45.05
N THR A 596 -21.61 -8.07 44.99
CA THR A 596 -20.64 -7.84 43.94
C THR A 596 -21.15 -8.32 42.60
N THR A 597 -21.76 -9.52 42.54
CA THR A 597 -22.39 -10.05 41.33
C THR A 597 -23.54 -9.16 40.84
N ALA A 598 -24.37 -8.64 41.74
CA ALA A 598 -25.47 -7.74 41.39
C ALA A 598 -24.95 -6.40 40.86
N TYR A 599 -23.85 -5.89 41.41
CA TYR A 599 -23.22 -4.66 40.95
C TYR A 599 -22.58 -4.83 39.56
N ILE A 600 -21.82 -5.90 39.32
CA ILE A 600 -21.23 -6.23 38.01
C ILE A 600 -22.32 -6.37 36.93
N ARG A 601 -23.43 -7.05 37.25
CA ARG A 601 -24.61 -7.11 36.36
C ARG A 601 -25.18 -5.73 36.05
N SER A 602 -25.21 -4.84 37.04
CA SER A 602 -25.71 -3.45 36.83
C SER A 602 -24.82 -2.68 35.83
N ILE A 603 -23.50 -2.86 35.85
CA ILE A 603 -22.58 -2.27 34.89
C ILE A 603 -22.83 -2.87 33.49
N ASP A 604 -22.96 -4.20 33.40
CA ASP A 604 -23.17 -4.90 32.14
C ASP A 604 -24.53 -4.54 31.49
N ASP A 605 -25.59 -4.45 32.32
CA ASP A 605 -26.91 -4.03 31.86
C ASP A 605 -26.93 -2.56 31.43
N PHE A 606 -26.23 -1.69 32.15
CA PHE A 606 -26.06 -0.30 31.76
C PHE A 606 -25.33 -0.18 30.42
N THR A 607 -24.22 -0.93 30.25
CA THR A 607 -23.41 -0.94 29.02
C THR A 607 -24.23 -1.43 27.83
N ARG A 608 -25.05 -2.49 28.01
CA ARG A 608 -25.93 -3.01 26.95
C ARG A 608 -27.05 -2.02 26.60
N ARG A 609 -27.67 -1.35 27.56
CA ARG A 609 -28.69 -0.33 27.29
C ARG A 609 -28.11 0.86 26.54
N ALA A 610 -26.93 1.32 26.93
CA ALA A 610 -26.25 2.41 26.25
C ALA A 610 -25.92 2.03 24.80
N ARG A 611 -25.49 0.77 24.51
CA ARG A 611 -25.34 0.24 23.14
C ARG A 611 -26.66 0.24 22.35
N GLY A 612 -27.75 -0.18 22.97
CA GLY A 612 -29.07 -0.22 22.33
C GLY A 612 -29.61 1.17 21.96
N MET A 613 -29.24 2.22 22.70
CA MET A 613 -29.63 3.59 22.39
C MET A 613 -28.90 4.18 21.19
N VAL A 614 -27.65 3.80 20.98
CA VAL A 614 -26.84 4.23 19.82
C VAL A 614 -27.27 3.51 18.54
N TRP A 615 -27.87 2.31 18.64
CA TRP A 615 -28.21 1.44 17.51
C TRP A 615 -29.70 1.38 17.15
N MET A 616 -30.58 2.14 17.81
CA MET A 616 -31.97 2.18 17.36
C MET A 616 -32.12 3.18 16.20
N PRO A 617 -32.33 2.71 14.94
CA PRO A 617 -32.88 3.58 13.92
C PRO A 617 -34.27 4.00 14.42
N TYR A 618 -34.54 5.30 14.45
CA TYR A 618 -35.82 5.90 14.78
C TYR A 618 -36.92 5.23 13.93
N ARG A 619 -37.70 4.33 14.54
CA ARG A 619 -39.00 3.88 14.03
C ARG A 619 -39.99 5.00 14.30
N GLY A 620 -40.10 5.94 13.38
CA GLY A 620 -41.19 6.87 13.34
C GLY A 620 -42.49 6.10 13.23
N GLY A 621 -43.22 6.01 14.35
CA GLY A 621 -44.58 5.51 14.35
C GLY A 621 -45.46 6.52 13.63
N TYR A 622 -45.84 6.21 12.40
CA TYR A 622 -47.04 6.77 11.79
C TYR A 622 -48.23 6.06 12.44
N GLY A 623 -48.79 6.68 13.46
CA GLY A 623 -50.16 6.40 13.92
C GLY A 623 -51.12 6.92 12.87
N GLY A 624 -51.51 6.09 11.94
CA GLY A 624 -52.66 6.36 11.10
C GLY A 624 -53.94 6.09 11.92
N SER A 625 -54.58 7.15 12.36
CA SER A 625 -56.00 7.09 12.79
C SER A 625 -56.86 6.87 11.54
N GLY A 626 -57.37 5.69 11.40
CA GLY A 626 -58.48 5.42 10.48
C GLY A 626 -59.72 6.17 10.96
N SER A 627 -60.39 6.86 10.07
CA SER A 627 -61.80 7.19 10.17
C SER A 627 -62.48 6.88 8.83
N GLU A 628 -63.45 6.08 8.98
CA GLU A 628 -64.47 5.66 8.02
C GLU A 628 -64.97 6.76 7.06
N GLY A 629 -65.30 6.32 5.85
CA GLY A 629 -66.04 7.05 4.86
C GLY A 629 -65.89 6.38 3.51
#